data_8b03084df1adfb09209230ff047d8a9e
#
_entry.id   8b03084df1adfb09209230ff047d8a9e
#
_cell.length_a   1.000
_cell.length_b   1.000
_cell.length_c   1.000
_cell.angle_alpha   90.00
_cell.angle_beta   90.00
_cell.angle_gamma   90.00
#
_symmetry.space_group_name_H-M   'P 1'
#
loop_
_entity.id
_entity.type
_entity.pdbx_description
1 polymer ?
#
loop_
_entity_poly.entity_id
_entity_poly.type
_entity_poly.pdbx_seq_one_letter_code
_entity_poly.pdbx_strand_id
1 'polypeptide(L)'
;MSNLDKNSIIGISALLVHAANIDEAYTDNEKGLIKDFIKSYLEHEDVNNILKKAEEIENNSNQLLNYTNIIKKNPIDVKKDIIEHLWKVIISDNSVDQYEANLMRRICGLIYFQDKECAEIKLKLLNLK
;
A
#
# COMPACT_ATOMS: atom_id res chain seq x y z
N MET A 1 15.24 -10.67 3.93
CA MET A 1 14.18 -11.65 3.68
C MET A 1 12.88 -11.21 4.33
N SER A 2 11.80 -11.26 3.57
CA SER A 2 10.50 -10.85 4.08
C SER A 2 9.89 -11.92 4.98
N ASN A 3 9.32 -11.49 6.11
CA ASN A 3 8.61 -12.38 7.03
C ASN A 3 7.10 -12.34 6.82
N LEU A 4 6.66 -11.75 5.72
CA LEU A 4 5.24 -11.60 5.44
C LEU A 4 4.66 -12.93 4.94
N ASP A 5 3.63 -13.40 5.61
CA ASP A 5 2.89 -14.56 5.15
C ASP A 5 1.77 -14.14 4.19
N LYS A 6 1.07 -15.12 3.63
CA LYS A 6 0.00 -14.85 2.67
C LYS A 6 -1.09 -13.95 3.26
N ASN A 7 -1.51 -14.20 4.49
CA ASN A 7 -2.55 -13.39 5.13
C ASN A 7 -2.10 -11.95 5.34
N SER A 8 -0.83 -11.75 5.71
CA SER A 8 -0.27 -10.41 5.86
C SER A 8 -0.24 -9.68 4.52
N ILE A 9 0.14 -10.36 3.44
CA ILE A 9 0.16 -9.76 2.11
C ILE A 9 -1.25 -9.38 1.68
N ILE A 10 -2.24 -10.21 1.96
CA ILE A 10 -3.64 -9.88 1.65
C ILE A 10 -4.07 -8.63 2.41
N GLY A 11 -3.75 -8.53 3.70
CA GLY A 11 -4.08 -7.36 4.51
C GLY A 11 -3.41 -6.08 4.02
N ILE A 12 -2.13 -6.17 3.65
CA ILE A 12 -1.40 -5.01 3.12
C ILE A 12 -1.96 -4.62 1.75
N SER A 13 -2.31 -5.61 0.93
CA SER A 13 -2.94 -5.34 -0.36
C SER A 13 -4.28 -4.64 -0.18
N ALA A 14 -5.05 -5.00 0.86
CA ALA A 14 -6.30 -4.31 1.18
C ALA A 14 -6.03 -2.83 1.52
N LEU A 15 -4.92 -2.54 2.19
CA LEU A 15 -4.52 -1.15 2.45
C LEU A 15 -4.20 -0.42 1.15
N LEU A 16 -3.52 -1.08 0.22
CA LEU A 16 -3.23 -0.48 -1.09
C LEU A 16 -4.53 -0.19 -1.85
N VAL A 17 -5.49 -1.11 -1.81
CA VAL A 17 -6.82 -0.89 -2.41
C VAL A 17 -7.51 0.31 -1.72
N HIS A 18 -7.42 0.40 -0.41
CA HIS A 18 -7.99 1.51 0.34
C HIS A 18 -7.41 2.85 -0.12
N ALA A 19 -6.10 2.91 -0.29
CA ALA A 19 -5.43 4.12 -0.78
C ALA A 19 -5.89 4.48 -2.19
N ALA A 20 -6.07 3.48 -3.04
CA ALA A 20 -6.51 3.69 -4.42
C ALA A 20 -7.97 4.18 -4.48
N ASN A 21 -8.80 3.79 -3.51
CA ASN A 21 -10.22 4.15 -3.48
C ASN A 21 -10.49 5.53 -2.89
N ILE A 22 -9.49 6.21 -2.35
CA ILE A 22 -9.69 7.48 -1.63
C ILE A 22 -10.33 8.54 -2.54
N ASP A 23 -9.95 8.60 -3.80
CA ASP A 23 -10.49 9.56 -4.76
C ASP A 23 -11.61 8.97 -5.62
N GLU A 24 -12.11 7.79 -5.24
CA GLU A 24 -13.17 7.07 -5.94
C GLU A 24 -12.79 6.62 -7.36
N ALA A 25 -11.50 6.68 -7.70
CA ALA A 25 -11.03 6.34 -9.03
C ALA A 25 -10.07 5.15 -9.00
N TYR A 26 -10.58 3.98 -8.62
CA TYR A 26 -9.78 2.75 -8.57
C TYR A 26 -9.59 2.22 -10.00
N THR A 27 -8.50 2.64 -10.62
CA THR A 27 -8.21 2.38 -12.04
C THR A 27 -7.51 1.04 -12.27
N ASP A 28 -7.50 0.60 -13.53
CA ASP A 28 -6.76 -0.61 -13.92
C ASP A 28 -5.26 -0.43 -13.71
N ASN A 29 -4.75 0.79 -13.89
CA ASN A 29 -3.34 1.09 -13.63
C ASN A 29 -2.99 0.87 -12.16
N GLU A 30 -3.86 1.32 -11.26
CA GLU A 30 -3.67 1.11 -9.82
C GLU A 30 -3.76 -0.37 -9.46
N LYS A 31 -4.69 -1.11 -10.07
CA LYS A 31 -4.79 -2.56 -9.88
C LYS A 31 -3.51 -3.26 -10.31
N GLY A 32 -2.92 -2.83 -11.41
CA GLY A 32 -1.66 -3.39 -11.91
C GLY A 32 -0.52 -3.20 -10.92
N LEU A 33 -0.44 -2.01 -10.31
CA LEU A 33 0.58 -1.72 -9.31
C LEU A 33 0.42 -2.59 -8.07
N ILE A 34 -0.81 -2.81 -7.63
CA ILE A 34 -1.09 -3.68 -6.49
C ILE A 34 -0.73 -5.12 -6.81
N LYS A 35 -1.04 -5.59 -8.01
CA LYS A 35 -0.65 -6.92 -8.46
C LYS A 35 0.87 -7.10 -8.48
N ASP A 36 1.60 -6.06 -8.88
CA ASP A 36 3.06 -6.10 -8.85
C ASP A 36 3.59 -6.27 -7.43
N PHE A 37 2.98 -5.59 -6.47
CA PHE A 37 3.32 -5.77 -5.06
C PHE A 37 3.09 -7.22 -4.63
N ILE A 38 1.93 -7.78 -4.96
CA ILE A 38 1.59 -9.16 -4.60
C ILE A 38 2.60 -10.13 -5.19
N LYS A 39 2.94 -9.95 -6.48
CA LYS A 39 3.90 -10.83 -7.16
C LYS A 39 5.29 -10.78 -6.54
N SER A 40 5.69 -9.64 -6.02
CA SER A 40 7.02 -9.50 -5.41
C SER A 40 7.17 -10.32 -4.12
N TYR A 41 6.07 -10.68 -3.49
CA TYR A 41 6.07 -11.47 -2.26
C TYR A 41 5.53 -12.88 -2.42
N LEU A 42 4.61 -13.10 -3.38
CA LEU A 42 3.92 -14.38 -3.56
C LEU A 42 3.96 -14.79 -5.03
N GLU A 43 5.15 -15.13 -5.51
CA GLU A 43 5.41 -15.41 -6.93
C GLU A 43 4.57 -16.55 -7.50
N HIS A 44 4.27 -17.56 -6.68
CA HIS A 44 3.60 -18.78 -7.14
C HIS A 44 2.11 -18.79 -6.86
N GLU A 45 1.58 -17.71 -6.32
CA GLU A 45 0.14 -17.62 -6.01
C GLU A 45 -0.63 -16.97 -7.15
N ASP A 46 -1.93 -17.24 -7.17
CA ASP A 46 -2.84 -16.59 -8.13
C ASP A 46 -3.05 -15.14 -7.70
N VAL A 47 -2.36 -14.23 -8.38
CA VAL A 47 -2.38 -12.80 -8.06
C VAL A 47 -3.79 -12.23 -8.14
N ASN A 48 -4.58 -12.65 -9.13
CA ASN A 48 -5.95 -12.16 -9.31
C ASN A 48 -6.84 -12.56 -8.13
N ASN A 49 -6.67 -13.78 -7.64
CA ASN A 49 -7.43 -14.28 -6.50
C ASN A 49 -7.07 -13.51 -5.22
N ILE A 50 -5.78 -13.25 -5.02
CA ILE A 50 -5.31 -12.51 -3.85
C ILE A 50 -5.82 -11.07 -3.88
N LEU A 51 -5.75 -10.41 -5.04
CA LEU A 51 -6.28 -9.07 -5.18
C LEU A 51 -7.78 -9.03 -4.90
N LYS A 52 -8.52 -10.01 -5.38
CA LYS A 52 -9.96 -10.09 -5.13
C LYS A 52 -10.26 -10.21 -3.64
N LYS A 53 -9.50 -11.02 -2.93
CA LYS A 53 -9.65 -11.15 -1.46
C LYS A 53 -9.35 -9.83 -0.77
N ALA A 54 -8.32 -9.11 -1.21
CA ALA A 54 -7.98 -7.81 -0.65
C ALA A 54 -9.10 -6.80 -0.88
N GLU A 55 -9.69 -6.80 -2.08
CA GLU A 55 -10.81 -5.92 -2.40
C GLU A 55 -12.03 -6.23 -1.52
N GLU A 56 -12.31 -7.50 -1.27
CA GLU A 56 -13.41 -7.91 -0.40
C GLU A 56 -13.19 -7.43 1.05
N ILE A 57 -11.97 -7.56 1.55
CA ILE A 57 -11.63 -7.11 2.90
C ILE A 57 -11.80 -5.60 3.01
N GLU A 58 -11.33 -4.85 2.03
CA GLU A 58 -11.44 -3.40 2.03
C GLU A 58 -12.91 -2.96 1.98
N ASN A 59 -13.74 -3.63 1.20
CA ASN A 59 -15.17 -3.33 1.12
C ASN A 59 -15.90 -3.59 2.43
N ASN A 60 -15.45 -4.57 3.21
CA ASN A 60 -16.12 -5.00 4.44
C ASN A 60 -15.56 -4.34 5.70
N SER A 61 -14.44 -3.66 5.61
CA SER A 61 -13.78 -3.07 6.77
C SER A 61 -13.03 -1.81 6.36
N ASN A 62 -13.35 -0.70 6.99
CA ASN A 62 -12.68 0.58 6.76
C ASN A 62 -11.74 0.94 7.89
N GLN A 63 -11.37 -0.03 8.72
CA GLN A 63 -10.53 0.24 9.89
C GLN A 63 -9.05 0.17 9.52
N LEU A 64 -8.46 1.34 9.39
CA LEU A 64 -7.06 1.50 9.03
C LEU A 64 -6.13 0.74 9.99
N LEU A 65 -6.46 0.71 11.28
CA LEU A 65 -5.64 0.04 12.29
C LEU A 65 -5.46 -1.46 12.03
N ASN A 66 -6.46 -2.10 11.44
CA ASN A 66 -6.35 -3.53 11.12
C ASN A 66 -5.22 -3.80 10.13
N TYR A 67 -5.04 -2.90 9.17
CA TYR A 67 -3.99 -3.03 8.15
C TYR A 67 -2.62 -2.61 8.70
N THR A 68 -2.58 -1.49 9.41
CA THR A 68 -1.31 -0.94 9.88
C THR A 68 -0.70 -1.78 10.99
N ASN A 69 -1.51 -2.48 11.79
CA ASN A 69 -0.98 -3.38 12.81
C ASN A 69 -0.15 -4.51 12.23
N ILE A 70 -0.50 -4.96 11.02
CA ILE A 70 0.27 -5.98 10.32
C ILE A 70 1.64 -5.42 9.94
N ILE A 71 1.65 -4.21 9.37
CA ILE A 71 2.88 -3.56 8.90
C ILE A 71 3.80 -3.20 10.05
N LYS A 72 3.23 -2.71 11.13
CA LYS A 72 3.96 -2.22 12.30
C LYS A 72 4.96 -3.23 12.87
N LYS A 73 4.64 -4.50 12.76
CA LYS A 73 5.45 -5.59 13.33
C LYS A 73 6.66 -5.97 12.47
N ASN A 74 6.79 -5.38 11.29
CA ASN A 74 7.81 -5.77 10.34
C ASN A 74 9.07 -4.89 10.44
N PRO A 75 10.22 -5.39 9.94
CA PRO A 75 11.45 -4.60 9.91
C PRO A 75 11.32 -3.34 9.05
N ILE A 76 12.23 -2.41 9.24
CA ILE A 76 12.19 -1.11 8.55
C ILE A 76 12.27 -1.26 7.03
N ASP A 77 13.03 -2.22 6.52
CA ASP A 77 13.15 -2.43 5.08
C ASP A 77 11.84 -2.87 4.45
N VAL A 78 11.05 -3.69 5.16
CA VAL A 78 9.72 -4.09 4.70
C VAL A 78 8.77 -2.91 4.76
N LYS A 79 8.80 -2.13 5.83
CA LYS A 79 7.97 -0.93 5.96
C LYS A 79 8.25 0.04 4.81
N LYS A 80 9.53 0.23 4.50
CA LYS A 80 9.96 1.11 3.43
C LYS A 80 9.42 0.66 2.07
N ASP A 81 9.47 -0.64 1.81
CA ASP A 81 8.94 -1.21 0.56
C ASP A 81 7.43 -0.99 0.45
N ILE A 82 6.70 -1.20 1.55
CA ILE A 82 5.25 -0.99 1.59
C ILE A 82 4.90 0.47 1.35
N ILE A 83 5.61 1.39 2.01
CA ILE A 83 5.40 2.83 1.82
C ILE A 83 5.67 3.23 0.36
N GLU A 84 6.70 2.66 -0.24
CA GLU A 84 7.01 2.92 -1.64
C GLU A 84 5.87 2.48 -2.55
N HIS A 85 5.30 1.30 -2.32
CA HIS A 85 4.17 0.81 -3.11
C HIS A 85 2.91 1.65 -2.90
N LEU A 86 2.66 2.11 -1.68
CA LEU A 86 1.55 3.00 -1.40
C LEU A 86 1.67 4.29 -2.20
N TRP A 87 2.86 4.91 -2.21
CA TRP A 87 3.10 6.12 -3.00
C TRP A 87 2.94 5.86 -4.50
N LYS A 88 3.40 4.70 -4.99
CA LYS A 88 3.22 4.36 -6.40
C LYS A 88 1.76 4.34 -6.80
N VAL A 89 0.92 3.72 -5.97
CA VAL A 89 -0.53 3.66 -6.21
C VAL A 89 -1.12 5.07 -6.21
N ILE A 90 -0.77 5.87 -5.21
CA ILE A 90 -1.33 7.22 -5.02
C ILE A 90 -0.91 8.15 -6.17
N ILE A 91 0.35 8.05 -6.59
CA ILE A 91 0.92 8.94 -7.62
C ILE A 91 0.53 8.52 -9.03
N SER A 92 -0.05 7.33 -9.19
CA SER A 92 -0.30 6.75 -10.51
C SER A 92 -1.10 7.66 -11.45
N ASP A 93 -1.94 8.54 -10.92
CA ASP A 93 -2.74 9.49 -11.70
C ASP A 93 -2.06 10.86 -11.84
N ASN A 94 -0.79 10.98 -11.44
CA ASN A 94 0.04 12.18 -11.53
C ASN A 94 -0.40 13.31 -10.60
N SER A 95 -1.29 13.04 -9.66
CA SER A 95 -1.71 14.04 -8.68
C SER A 95 -1.78 13.41 -7.30
N VAL A 96 -1.46 14.22 -6.29
CA VAL A 96 -1.60 13.80 -4.89
C VAL A 96 -2.46 14.87 -4.23
N ASP A 97 -3.69 14.49 -3.87
CA ASP A 97 -4.56 15.44 -3.19
C ASP A 97 -4.31 15.42 -1.67
N GLN A 98 -4.98 16.32 -0.98
CA GLN A 98 -4.81 16.49 0.46
C GLN A 98 -5.22 15.25 1.25
N TYR A 99 -6.26 14.55 0.80
CA TYR A 99 -6.74 13.34 1.48
C TYR A 99 -5.71 12.23 1.42
N GLU A 100 -5.08 12.06 0.26
CA GLU A 100 -4.04 11.04 0.07
C GLU A 100 -2.81 11.36 0.90
N ALA A 101 -2.40 12.63 0.93
CA ALA A 101 -1.26 13.06 1.73
C ALA A 101 -1.53 12.84 3.23
N ASN A 102 -2.74 13.13 3.68
CA ASN A 102 -3.14 12.92 5.07
C ASN A 102 -3.17 11.44 5.42
N LEU A 103 -3.65 10.59 4.50
CA LEU A 103 -3.64 9.15 4.71
C LEU A 103 -2.22 8.64 4.92
N MET A 104 -1.28 9.05 4.06
CA MET A 104 0.10 8.61 4.17
C MET A 104 0.73 9.05 5.49
N ARG A 105 0.43 10.26 5.94
CA ARG A 105 0.93 10.75 7.22
C ARG A 105 0.41 9.91 8.38
N ARG A 106 -0.88 9.56 8.34
CA ARG A 106 -1.49 8.71 9.37
C ARG A 106 -0.88 7.31 9.37
N ILE A 107 -0.70 6.72 8.20
CA ILE A 107 -0.10 5.39 8.07
C ILE A 107 1.31 5.40 8.66
N CYS A 108 2.13 6.37 8.27
CA CYS A 108 3.50 6.48 8.77
C CYS A 108 3.54 6.59 10.29
N GLY A 109 2.64 7.37 10.88
CA GLY A 109 2.54 7.48 12.33
C GLY A 109 2.17 6.17 12.99
N LEU A 110 1.22 5.46 12.40
CA LEU A 110 0.70 4.20 12.97
C LEU A 110 1.71 3.05 12.88
N ILE A 111 2.57 3.04 11.88
CA ILE A 111 3.57 1.97 11.71
C ILE A 111 4.96 2.38 12.22
N TYR A 112 5.07 3.56 12.83
CA TYR A 112 6.34 4.11 13.34
C TYR A 112 7.39 4.30 12.26
N PHE A 113 6.95 4.82 11.11
CA PHE A 113 7.84 5.17 10.01
C PHE A 113 8.03 6.69 9.98
N GLN A 114 9.26 7.15 9.85
CA GLN A 114 9.56 8.59 9.93
C GLN A 114 8.97 9.35 8.75
N ASP A 115 8.32 10.48 9.04
CA ASP A 115 7.73 11.34 8.02
C ASP A 115 8.76 11.82 7.00
N LYS A 116 9.97 12.10 7.45
CA LYS A 116 11.05 12.53 6.58
C LYS A 116 11.38 11.49 5.52
N GLU A 117 11.50 10.23 5.93
CA GLU A 117 11.77 9.14 4.99
C GLU A 117 10.60 8.92 4.04
N CYS A 118 9.39 9.05 4.53
CA CYS A 118 8.18 8.95 3.71
C CYS A 118 8.19 10.02 2.61
N ALA A 119 8.51 11.25 2.97
CA ALA A 119 8.59 12.36 2.02
C ALA A 119 9.70 12.15 0.98
N GLU A 120 10.84 11.61 1.41
CA GLU A 120 11.94 11.32 0.49
C GLU A 120 11.55 10.28 -0.55
N ILE A 121 10.83 9.24 -0.14
CA ILE A 121 10.34 8.21 -1.05
C ILE A 121 9.40 8.82 -2.08
N LYS A 122 8.47 9.66 -1.62
CA LYS A 122 7.53 10.36 -2.49
C LYS A 122 8.27 11.18 -3.55
N LEU A 123 9.24 11.99 -3.12
CA LEU A 123 9.99 12.85 -4.04
C LEU A 123 10.80 12.05 -5.05
N LYS A 124 11.39 10.94 -4.60
CA LYS A 124 12.14 10.06 -5.49
C LYS A 124 11.24 9.49 -6.59
N LEU A 125 10.05 9.04 -6.23
CA LEU A 125 9.10 8.49 -7.19
C LEU A 125 8.59 9.55 -8.16
N LEU A 126 8.34 10.77 -7.69
CA LEU A 126 7.90 11.86 -8.55
C LEU A 126 8.97 12.24 -9.56
N ASN A 127 10.25 12.20 -9.15
CA ASN A 127 11.36 12.55 -10.04
C ASN A 127 11.63 11.49 -11.11
N LEU A 128 11.14 10.26 -10.92
CA LEU A 128 11.29 9.19 -11.89
C LEU A 128 10.27 9.29 -13.03
N LYS A 129 9.27 10.15 -12.88
CA LYS A 129 8.28 10.39 -13.93
C LYS A 129 8.75 11.51 -14.87
#